data_58a101511ab4c5069251ba8494f895ae
#
_entry.id   58a101511ab4c5069251ba8494f895ae
#
_cell.length_a   1.000
_cell.length_b   1.000
_cell.length_c   1.000
_cell.angle_alpha   90.00
_cell.angle_beta   90.00
_cell.angle_gamma   90.00
#
_symmetry.space_group_name_H-M   'P 1'
#
loop_
_entity.id
_entity.type
_entity.pdbx_description
1 polymer ?
#
loop_
_entity_poly.entity_id
_entity_poly.type
_entity_poly.pdbx_seq_one_letter_code
_entity_poly.pdbx_strand_id
1 'polypeptide(L)'
;MKKKQKTEDVLGALLLLEKDALGAYERCIASIQDQRLRSALEEVRQIHSRNMEVLEDLLSGFDIELGQLSHMRGFFPNARGSLERMDRDNGIMESVLTGEKMVGHTYRTAFEKEMAEWARMKVEEIYGEQKRGVELLRAALMGKRRC
;
A
#
# COMPACT_ATOMS: atom_id res chain seq x y z
N MET A 1 25.82 -13.74 2.32
CA MET A 1 25.95 -12.43 1.65
C MET A 1 24.86 -12.19 0.62
N LYS A 2 24.60 -13.11 -0.29
CA LYS A 2 23.52 -12.98 -1.29
C LYS A 2 22.15 -12.84 -0.64
N LYS A 3 21.87 -13.60 0.42
CA LYS A 3 20.60 -13.56 1.12
C LYS A 3 20.35 -12.21 1.78
N LYS A 4 21.41 -11.62 2.39
CA LYS A 4 21.31 -10.29 3.01
C LYS A 4 20.97 -9.22 1.97
N GLN A 5 21.66 -9.23 0.85
CA GLN A 5 21.45 -8.27 -0.23
C GLN A 5 20.03 -8.40 -0.81
N LYS A 6 19.58 -9.63 -1.03
CA LYS A 6 18.22 -9.86 -1.53
C LYS A 6 17.16 -9.39 -0.54
N THR A 7 17.40 -9.59 0.76
CA THR A 7 16.50 -9.11 1.80
C THR A 7 16.39 -7.59 1.74
N GLU A 8 17.53 -6.88 1.64
CA GLU A 8 17.54 -5.43 1.51
C GLU A 8 16.72 -4.97 0.30
N ASP A 9 16.92 -5.62 -0.84
CA ASP A 9 16.23 -5.24 -2.08
C ASP A 9 14.73 -5.41 -1.94
N VAL A 10 14.29 -6.54 -1.37
CA VAL A 10 12.86 -6.81 -1.19
C VAL A 10 12.24 -5.79 -0.23
N LEU A 11 12.87 -5.57 0.93
CA LEU A 11 12.34 -4.64 1.92
C LEU A 11 12.33 -3.20 1.39
N GLY A 12 13.36 -2.82 0.64
CA GLY A 12 13.43 -1.50 0.03
C GLY A 12 12.31 -1.27 -0.99
N ALA A 13 12.03 -2.26 -1.83
CA ALA A 13 10.96 -2.19 -2.80
C ALA A 13 9.59 -2.06 -2.10
N LEU A 14 9.37 -2.84 -1.03
CA LEU A 14 8.13 -2.76 -0.27
C LEU A 14 7.99 -1.40 0.43
N LEU A 15 9.08 -0.84 0.94
CA LEU A 15 9.05 0.48 1.57
C LEU A 15 8.62 1.56 0.57
N LEU A 16 9.16 1.53 -0.64
CA LEU A 16 8.77 2.49 -1.66
C LEU A 16 7.30 2.31 -2.06
N LEU A 17 6.84 1.07 -2.13
CA LEU A 17 5.44 0.76 -2.40
C LEU A 17 4.53 1.40 -1.35
N GLU A 18 4.88 1.26 -0.07
CA GLU A 18 4.09 1.84 1.03
C GLU A 18 4.11 3.36 0.98
N LYS A 19 5.26 3.97 0.66
CA LYS A 19 5.34 5.43 0.51
C LYS A 19 4.46 5.93 -0.63
N ASP A 20 4.46 5.22 -1.75
CA ASP A 20 3.62 5.56 -2.90
C ASP A 20 2.14 5.45 -2.52
N ALA A 21 1.78 4.39 -1.81
CA ALA A 21 0.41 4.20 -1.34
C ALA A 21 -0.03 5.36 -0.44
N LEU A 22 0.81 5.76 0.51
CA LEU A 22 0.49 6.87 1.41
C LEU A 22 0.18 8.15 0.64
N GLY A 23 1.00 8.48 -0.36
CA GLY A 23 0.77 9.65 -1.19
C GLY A 23 -0.56 9.58 -1.93
N ALA A 24 -0.89 8.40 -2.47
CA ALA A 24 -2.15 8.19 -3.16
C ALA A 24 -3.35 8.34 -2.21
N TYR A 25 -3.26 7.77 -1.01
CA TYR A 25 -4.33 7.90 -0.02
C TYR A 25 -4.56 9.36 0.38
N GLU A 26 -3.49 10.11 0.58
CA GLU A 26 -3.60 11.53 0.92
C GLU A 26 -4.37 12.30 -0.14
N ARG A 27 -4.06 12.05 -1.41
CA ARG A 27 -4.77 12.71 -2.52
C ARG A 27 -6.24 12.29 -2.58
N CYS A 28 -6.53 11.02 -2.38
CA CYS A 28 -7.89 10.50 -2.40
C CYS A 28 -8.72 11.05 -1.23
N ILE A 29 -8.14 11.08 -0.03
CA ILE A 29 -8.82 11.61 1.16
C ILE A 29 -9.16 13.09 0.96
N ALA A 30 -8.27 13.85 0.34
CA ALA A 30 -8.51 15.26 0.06
C ALA A 30 -9.65 15.49 -0.93
N SER A 31 -9.92 14.53 -1.81
CA SER A 31 -10.90 14.67 -2.89
C SER A 31 -12.24 14.01 -2.61
N ILE A 32 -12.28 13.00 -1.75
CA ILE A 32 -13.50 12.24 -1.52
C ILE A 32 -14.49 13.07 -0.70
N GLN A 33 -15.78 12.98 -1.03
CA GLN A 33 -16.80 13.79 -0.38
C GLN A 33 -17.59 13.02 0.68
N ASP A 34 -17.85 11.74 0.45
CA ASP A 34 -18.57 10.91 1.42
C ASP A 34 -17.73 10.71 2.68
N GLN A 35 -18.27 11.14 3.82
CA GLN A 35 -17.53 11.10 5.09
C GLN A 35 -17.22 9.67 5.54
N ARG A 36 -18.12 8.73 5.29
CA ARG A 36 -17.93 7.34 5.70
C ARG A 36 -16.81 6.69 4.88
N LEU A 37 -16.75 6.98 3.58
CA LEU A 37 -15.68 6.49 2.72
C LEU A 37 -14.35 7.16 3.10
N ARG A 38 -14.40 8.46 3.44
CA ARG A 38 -13.18 9.15 3.90
C ARG A 38 -12.62 8.51 5.16
N SER A 39 -13.49 8.17 6.11
CA SER A 39 -13.05 7.51 7.35
C SER A 39 -12.38 6.16 7.07
N ALA A 40 -12.94 5.39 6.13
CA ALA A 40 -12.34 4.12 5.73
C ALA A 40 -10.96 4.32 5.10
N LEU A 41 -10.83 5.33 4.22
CA LEU A 41 -9.54 5.65 3.61
C LEU A 41 -8.52 6.08 4.66
N GLU A 42 -8.94 6.84 5.66
CA GLU A 42 -8.05 7.27 6.74
C GLU A 42 -7.55 6.09 7.56
N GLU A 43 -8.43 5.12 7.86
CA GLU A 43 -8.02 3.91 8.57
C GLU A 43 -6.98 3.11 7.79
N VAL A 44 -7.21 2.95 6.49
CA VAL A 44 -6.27 2.19 5.65
C VAL A 44 -4.97 2.97 5.46
N ARG A 45 -5.04 4.30 5.37
CA ARG A 45 -3.82 5.11 5.36
C ARG A 45 -2.98 4.85 6.61
N GLN A 46 -3.61 4.73 7.77
CA GLN A 46 -2.91 4.41 9.02
C GLN A 46 -2.23 3.05 8.94
N ILE A 47 -2.88 2.07 8.33
CA ILE A 47 -2.27 0.75 8.13
C ILE A 47 -1.00 0.87 7.30
N HIS A 48 -1.06 1.59 6.17
CA HIS A 48 0.11 1.80 5.32
C HIS A 48 1.22 2.56 6.05
N SER A 49 0.84 3.55 6.87
CA SER A 49 1.81 4.30 7.65
C SER A 49 2.56 3.41 8.65
N ARG A 50 1.83 2.54 9.36
CA ARG A 50 2.44 1.59 10.29
C ARG A 50 3.31 0.58 9.57
N ASN A 51 2.84 0.08 8.42
CA ASN A 51 3.61 -0.85 7.60
C ASN A 51 4.92 -0.21 7.13
N MET A 52 4.85 1.05 6.73
CA MET A 52 6.04 1.79 6.33
C MET A 52 7.04 1.89 7.48
N GLU A 53 6.57 2.20 8.69
CA GLU A 53 7.44 2.29 9.87
C GLU A 53 8.12 0.96 10.17
N VAL A 54 7.39 -0.14 10.08
CA VAL A 54 7.97 -1.47 10.31
C VAL A 54 9.07 -1.74 9.28
N LEU A 55 8.82 -1.42 8.01
CA LEU A 55 9.82 -1.62 6.95
C LEU A 55 11.04 -0.73 7.16
N GLU A 56 10.84 0.51 7.59
CA GLU A 56 11.95 1.40 7.90
C GLU A 56 12.80 0.84 9.06
N ASP A 57 12.16 0.33 10.09
CA ASP A 57 12.87 -0.30 11.21
C ASP A 57 13.67 -1.51 10.76
N LEU A 58 13.09 -2.36 9.91
CA LEU A 58 13.79 -3.52 9.40
C LEU A 58 15.01 -3.12 8.57
N LEU A 59 14.89 -2.01 7.82
CA LEU A 59 15.97 -1.52 6.96
C LEU A 59 17.02 -0.71 7.72
N SER A 60 16.73 -0.28 8.95
CA SER A 60 17.65 0.56 9.74
C SER A 60 18.99 -0.14 10.01
N GLY A 61 19.02 -1.47 9.98
CA GLY A 61 20.25 -2.25 10.14
C GLY A 61 21.09 -2.37 8.88
N PHE A 62 20.62 -1.81 7.76
CA PHE A 62 21.30 -1.86 6.48
C PHE A 62 21.71 -0.45 6.04
N ASP A 63 22.82 -0.36 5.31
CA ASP A 63 23.28 0.90 4.74
C ASP A 63 22.72 1.01 3.31
N ILE A 64 21.51 1.51 3.22
CA ILE A 64 20.78 1.54 1.93
C ILE A 64 20.39 2.98 1.59
N GLU A 65 20.61 3.35 0.32
CA GLU A 65 20.15 4.62 -0.20
C GLU A 65 18.81 4.43 -0.89
N LEU A 66 17.76 4.96 -0.28
CA LEU A 66 16.40 4.82 -0.79
C LEU A 66 16.20 5.45 -2.17
N GLY A 67 17.02 6.45 -2.50
CA GLY A 67 16.98 7.08 -3.82
C GLY A 67 17.24 6.13 -4.98
N GLN A 68 18.03 5.08 -4.74
CA GLN A 68 18.33 4.07 -5.75
C GLN A 68 17.12 3.21 -6.12
N LEU A 69 16.09 3.24 -5.29
CA LEU A 69 14.88 2.45 -5.48
C LEU A 69 13.75 3.27 -6.09
N SER A 70 14.03 4.51 -6.49
CA SER A 70 13.00 5.44 -6.98
C SER A 70 12.28 4.96 -8.24
N HIS A 71 12.86 4.02 -8.98
CA HIS A 71 12.24 3.46 -10.18
C HIS A 71 10.99 2.62 -9.87
N MET A 72 10.76 2.31 -8.60
CA MET A 72 9.60 1.54 -8.16
C MET A 72 8.35 2.40 -7.94
N ARG A 73 8.44 3.70 -8.21
CA ARG A 73 7.30 4.63 -8.04
C ARG A 73 6.20 4.36 -9.06
N GLY A 74 5.00 4.75 -8.72
CA GLY A 74 3.87 4.74 -9.64
C GLY A 74 3.01 3.50 -9.58
N PHE A 75 3.06 2.75 -8.48
CA PHE A 75 2.24 1.55 -8.33
C PHE A 75 0.74 1.83 -8.27
N PHE A 76 0.35 2.97 -7.68
CA PHE A 76 -1.05 3.30 -7.60
C PHE A 76 -1.50 4.02 -8.86
N PRO A 77 -2.63 3.62 -9.45
CA PRO A 77 -3.14 4.29 -10.63
C PRO A 77 -3.48 5.75 -10.35
N ASN A 78 -3.31 6.58 -11.36
CA ASN A 78 -3.72 7.97 -11.27
C ASN A 78 -5.24 8.02 -11.34
N ALA A 79 -5.88 8.53 -10.30
CA ALA A 79 -7.34 8.62 -10.21
C ALA A 79 -7.95 9.71 -11.11
N ARG A 80 -7.11 10.59 -11.68
CA ARG A 80 -7.59 11.76 -12.39
C ARG A 80 -8.55 11.44 -13.54
N GLY A 81 -8.22 10.44 -14.36
CA GLY A 81 -9.08 10.05 -15.47
C GLY A 81 -10.41 9.44 -15.05
N SER A 82 -10.41 8.73 -13.91
CA SER A 82 -11.62 8.13 -13.36
C SER A 82 -12.58 9.18 -12.82
N LEU A 83 -12.04 10.27 -12.27
CA LEU A 83 -12.83 11.34 -11.67
C LEU A 83 -13.69 12.10 -12.67
N GLU A 84 -13.30 12.12 -13.94
CA GLU A 84 -14.00 12.85 -14.97
C GLU A 84 -15.19 12.07 -15.56
N ARG A 85 -15.20 10.74 -15.43
CA ARG A 85 -16.15 9.85 -16.13
C ARG A 85 -17.19 9.21 -15.24
N MET A 86 -17.02 9.24 -13.94
CA MET A 86 -17.86 8.51 -13.00
C MET A 86 -18.22 9.39 -11.83
N ASP A 87 -19.14 8.90 -10.99
CA ASP A 87 -19.30 9.46 -9.66
C ASP A 87 -17.91 9.58 -9.04
N ARG A 88 -17.56 10.78 -8.63
CA ARG A 88 -16.23 11.08 -8.11
C ARG A 88 -15.78 10.11 -7.03
N ASP A 89 -16.64 9.87 -6.04
CA ASP A 89 -16.30 8.99 -4.92
C ASP A 89 -16.14 7.55 -5.38
N ASN A 90 -17.01 7.06 -6.26
CA ASN A 90 -16.88 5.70 -6.79
C ASN A 90 -15.60 5.54 -7.60
N GLY A 91 -15.26 6.53 -8.41
CA GLY A 91 -14.02 6.50 -9.18
C GLY A 91 -12.80 6.47 -8.29
N ILE A 92 -12.81 7.25 -7.21
CA ILE A 92 -11.72 7.25 -6.22
C ILE A 92 -11.60 5.87 -5.57
N MET A 93 -12.71 5.30 -5.11
CA MET A 93 -12.66 4.00 -4.44
C MET A 93 -12.20 2.89 -5.37
N GLU A 94 -12.63 2.90 -6.65
CA GLU A 94 -12.17 1.93 -7.64
C GLU A 94 -10.67 2.04 -7.88
N SER A 95 -10.14 3.27 -7.95
CA SER A 95 -8.71 3.49 -8.12
C SER A 95 -7.93 2.95 -6.93
N VAL A 96 -8.43 3.21 -5.71
CA VAL A 96 -7.80 2.73 -4.49
C VAL A 96 -7.78 1.20 -4.46
N LEU A 97 -8.91 0.55 -4.77
CA LEU A 97 -8.98 -0.92 -4.77
C LEU A 97 -8.07 -1.52 -5.84
N THR A 98 -7.95 -0.88 -7.00
CA THR A 98 -7.01 -1.32 -8.03
C THR A 98 -5.58 -1.23 -7.53
N GLY A 99 -5.23 -0.12 -6.86
CA GLY A 99 -3.92 0.04 -6.25
C GLY A 99 -3.63 -1.02 -5.21
N GLU A 100 -4.63 -1.35 -4.37
CA GLU A 100 -4.47 -2.37 -3.34
C GLU A 100 -4.24 -3.75 -3.94
N LYS A 101 -4.87 -4.06 -5.07
CA LYS A 101 -4.60 -5.33 -5.78
C LYS A 101 -3.14 -5.41 -6.21
N MET A 102 -2.58 -4.30 -6.67
CA MET A 102 -1.17 -4.23 -7.05
C MET A 102 -0.26 -4.38 -5.84
N VAL A 103 -0.61 -3.75 -4.71
CA VAL A 103 0.13 -3.90 -3.45
C VAL A 103 0.13 -5.37 -3.04
N GLY A 104 -1.03 -6.01 -3.00
CA GLY A 104 -1.14 -7.43 -2.64
C GLY A 104 -0.31 -8.33 -3.54
N HIS A 105 -0.35 -8.07 -4.84
CA HIS A 105 0.46 -8.82 -5.80
C HIS A 105 1.96 -8.67 -5.51
N THR A 106 2.39 -7.45 -5.20
CA THR A 106 3.80 -7.17 -4.90
C THR A 106 4.25 -7.91 -3.65
N TYR A 107 3.42 -7.95 -2.60
CA TYR A 107 3.74 -8.71 -1.40
C TYR A 107 3.82 -10.21 -1.70
N ARG A 108 2.87 -10.76 -2.46
CA ARG A 108 2.90 -12.18 -2.82
C ARG A 108 4.15 -12.53 -3.63
N THR A 109 4.54 -11.66 -4.56
CA THR A 109 5.76 -11.85 -5.33
C THR A 109 6.99 -11.80 -4.42
N ALA A 110 6.98 -10.93 -3.41
CA ALA A 110 8.08 -10.83 -2.46
C ALA A 110 8.30 -12.15 -1.72
N PHE A 111 7.22 -12.89 -1.39
CA PHE A 111 7.35 -14.17 -0.70
C PHE A 111 8.00 -15.25 -1.55
N GLU A 112 8.01 -15.09 -2.87
CA GLU A 112 8.68 -16.03 -3.77
C GLU A 112 10.19 -15.79 -3.85
N LYS A 113 10.63 -14.63 -3.36
CA LYS A 113 12.05 -14.26 -3.41
C LYS A 113 12.77 -14.74 -2.15
N GLU A 114 14.08 -14.93 -2.30
CA GLU A 114 14.91 -15.29 -1.17
C GLU A 114 14.99 -14.13 -0.17
N MET A 115 14.72 -14.42 1.09
CA MET A 115 14.64 -13.41 2.13
C MET A 115 14.99 -14.05 3.47
N ALA A 116 15.69 -13.32 4.33
CA ALA A 116 15.99 -13.79 5.67
C ALA A 116 14.69 -14.07 6.45
N GLU A 117 14.71 -15.13 7.25
CA GLU A 117 13.50 -15.55 7.98
C GLU A 117 12.96 -14.47 8.91
N TRP A 118 13.84 -13.71 9.58
CA TRP A 118 13.40 -12.65 10.48
C TRP A 118 12.60 -11.56 9.73
N ALA A 119 13.01 -11.29 8.48
CA ALA A 119 12.31 -10.33 7.64
C ALA A 119 11.01 -10.92 7.10
N ARG A 120 11.02 -12.18 6.68
CA ARG A 120 9.84 -12.86 6.16
C ARG A 120 8.69 -12.84 7.14
N MET A 121 8.97 -13.13 8.40
CA MET A 121 7.94 -13.12 9.44
C MET A 121 7.26 -11.75 9.57
N LYS A 122 8.06 -10.69 9.53
CA LYS A 122 7.53 -9.33 9.61
C LYS A 122 6.74 -8.95 8.35
N VAL A 123 7.23 -9.34 7.19
CA VAL A 123 6.54 -9.07 5.92
C VAL A 123 5.20 -9.80 5.88
N GLU A 124 5.11 -11.01 6.44
CA GLU A 124 3.84 -11.74 6.54
C GLU A 124 2.84 -10.98 7.40
N GLU A 125 3.29 -10.41 8.54
CA GLU A 125 2.42 -9.59 9.40
C GLU A 125 1.91 -8.36 8.65
N ILE A 126 2.80 -7.68 7.93
CA ILE A 126 2.46 -6.49 7.15
C ILE A 126 1.43 -6.85 6.07
N TYR A 127 1.64 -7.95 5.39
CA TYR A 127 0.71 -8.40 4.36
C TYR A 127 -0.66 -8.71 4.95
N GLY A 128 -0.70 -9.31 6.15
CA GLY A 128 -1.96 -9.54 6.85
C GLY A 128 -2.71 -8.24 7.13
N GLU A 129 -1.99 -7.20 7.53
CA GLU A 129 -2.60 -5.89 7.76
C GLU A 129 -3.10 -5.26 6.46
N GLN A 130 -2.37 -5.44 5.36
CA GLN A 130 -2.80 -4.94 4.06
C GLN A 130 -4.11 -5.59 3.62
N LYS A 131 -4.23 -6.90 3.82
CA LYS A 131 -5.48 -7.62 3.51
C LYS A 131 -6.65 -7.13 4.34
N ARG A 132 -6.40 -6.85 5.61
CA ARG A 132 -7.42 -6.29 6.50
C ARG A 132 -7.89 -4.92 5.99
N GLY A 133 -6.95 -4.10 5.52
CA GLY A 133 -7.28 -2.82 4.93
C GLY A 133 -8.21 -2.95 3.72
N VAL A 134 -7.96 -3.92 2.84
CA VAL A 134 -8.80 -4.17 1.67
C VAL A 134 -10.23 -4.52 2.11
N GLU A 135 -10.37 -5.35 3.16
CA GLU A 135 -11.69 -5.71 3.68
C GLU A 135 -12.43 -4.50 4.23
N LEU A 136 -11.73 -3.59 4.92
CA LEU A 136 -12.33 -2.36 5.41
C LEU A 136 -12.88 -1.50 4.26
N LEU A 137 -12.10 -1.37 3.17
CA LEU A 137 -12.53 -0.60 2.02
C LEU A 137 -13.74 -1.22 1.34
N ARG A 138 -13.74 -2.53 1.17
CA ARG A 138 -14.87 -3.23 0.56
C ARG A 138 -16.13 -3.11 1.40
N ALA A 139 -16.02 -3.24 2.71
CA ALA A 139 -17.17 -3.11 3.60
C ALA A 139 -17.76 -1.69 3.53
N ALA A 140 -16.89 -0.68 3.51
CA ALA A 140 -17.35 0.70 3.40
C ALA A 140 -18.08 0.96 2.07
N LEU A 141 -17.54 0.43 0.98
CA LEU A 141 -18.15 0.60 -0.34
C LEU A 141 -19.49 -0.13 -0.43
N MET A 142 -19.58 -1.33 0.11
CA MET A 142 -20.84 -2.09 0.14
C MET A 142 -21.91 -1.38 0.97
N GLY A 143 -21.52 -0.83 2.11
CA GLY A 143 -22.43 -0.06 2.93
C GLY A 143 -23.03 1.14 2.19
N LYS A 144 -22.22 1.83 1.38
CA LYS A 144 -22.71 2.94 0.56
C LYS A 144 -23.73 2.46 -0.46
N ARG A 145 -23.51 1.27 -1.06
CA ARG A 145 -24.42 0.72 -2.07
C ARG A 145 -25.79 0.32 -1.52
N ARG A 146 -25.88 0.06 -0.23
CA ARG A 146 -27.13 -0.31 0.42
C ARG A 146 -28.02 0.88 0.74
N CYS A 147 -27.46 2.06 0.69
CA CYS A 147 -28.20 3.32 0.86
C CYS A 147 -28.57 3.88 -0.51
#